data_0e87f461dab86cb05adb35768f30d1d7
#
_entry.id   0e87f461dab86cb05adb35768f30d1d7
#
_cell.length_a   1.000
_cell.length_b   1.000
_cell.length_c   1.000
_cell.angle_alpha   90.00
_cell.angle_beta   90.00
_cell.angle_gamma   90.00
#
_symmetry.space_group_name_H-M   'P 1'
#
loop_
_entity.id
_entity.type
_entity.pdbx_description
1 polymer ?
#
loop_
_entity_poly.entity_id
_entity_poly.type
_entity_poly.pdbx_seq_one_letter_code
_entity_poly.pdbx_strand_id
1 'polypeptide(L)'
;IEHAFEVGDTVEVFCDHEKNRERIRGWVKGIVVQVDNKMVAVQFRSNVFLTDGWMVLDRILWYPVTSEHIRPVPGKKPAAKKDFIPDY
;
A
#
# COMPACT_ATOMS: atom_id res chain seq x y z
N ILE A 1 8.51 2.13 17.66
CA ILE A 1 7.63 1.13 17.33
C ILE A 1 7.81 0.59 15.99
N GLU A 2 7.71 -0.66 15.79
CA GLU A 2 7.88 -1.21 14.58
C GLU A 2 6.66 -1.73 14.04
N HIS A 3 6.42 -1.64 12.78
CA HIS A 3 5.28 -2.21 12.12
C HIS A 3 5.72 -3.48 11.45
N ALA A 4 5.08 -4.56 11.80
CA ALA A 4 5.43 -5.83 11.19
C ALA A 4 4.45 -6.07 10.07
N PHE A 5 4.84 -5.80 8.85
CA PHE A 5 3.98 -6.03 7.71
C PHE A 5 4.21 -7.43 7.16
N GLU A 6 3.15 -8.03 6.66
CA GLU A 6 3.25 -9.36 6.04
C GLU A 6 2.60 -9.33 4.68
N VAL A 7 3.06 -10.14 3.78
CA VAL A 7 2.46 -10.26 2.47
C VAL A 7 1.00 -10.66 2.64
N GLY A 8 0.13 -9.95 1.95
CA GLY A 8 -1.31 -10.16 2.07
C GLY A 8 -2.01 -9.17 2.95
N ASP A 9 -1.27 -8.39 3.73
CA ASP A 9 -1.91 -7.41 4.60
C ASP A 9 -2.50 -6.28 3.78
N THR A 10 -3.65 -5.79 4.22
CA THR A 10 -4.23 -4.58 3.63
C THR A 10 -3.67 -3.38 4.40
N VAL A 11 -3.19 -2.41 3.67
CA VAL A 11 -2.59 -1.22 4.28
C VAL A 11 -3.14 0.00 3.58
N GLU A 12 -2.86 1.16 4.15
CA GLU A 12 -3.15 2.43 3.49
C GLU A 12 -1.85 3.16 3.26
N VAL A 13 -1.75 3.80 2.12
CA VAL A 13 -0.55 4.53 1.75
C VAL A 13 -0.95 5.94 1.36
N PHE A 14 -0.17 6.92 1.80
CA PHE A 14 -0.44 8.31 1.46
C PHE A 14 0.37 8.65 0.22
N CYS A 15 -0.31 8.77 -0.89
CA CYS A 15 0.37 9.03 -2.16
C CYS A 15 -0.60 9.64 -3.15
N ASP A 16 -0.06 10.06 -4.28
CA ASP A 16 -0.88 10.55 -5.37
C ASP A 16 -1.50 9.35 -6.07
N HIS A 17 -2.79 9.40 -6.25
CA HIS A 17 -3.47 8.29 -6.90
C HIS A 17 -4.69 8.84 -7.62
N GLU A 18 -5.30 8.00 -8.45
CA GLU A 18 -6.47 8.40 -9.21
C GLU A 18 -7.73 7.95 -8.50
N LYS A 19 -8.68 8.86 -8.36
CA LYS A 19 -9.96 8.53 -7.78
C LYS A 19 -11.01 9.30 -8.54
N ASN A 20 -12.01 8.61 -9.06
CA ASN A 20 -13.09 9.24 -9.82
C ASN A 20 -12.52 10.05 -10.97
N ARG A 21 -11.51 9.49 -11.61
CA ARG A 21 -10.88 10.11 -12.78
C ARG A 21 -10.13 11.39 -12.47
N GLU A 22 -9.84 11.62 -11.19
CA GLU A 22 -9.04 12.76 -10.81
C GLU A 22 -7.83 12.30 -10.05
N ARG A 23 -6.72 13.00 -10.22
CA ARG A 23 -5.52 12.68 -9.48
C ARG A 23 -5.56 13.45 -8.17
N ILE A 24 -5.50 12.73 -7.07
CA ILE A 24 -5.53 13.35 -5.76
C ILE A 24 -4.41 12.79 -4.92
N ARG A 25 -4.09 13.48 -3.85
CA ARG A 25 -3.11 13.00 -2.89
C ARG A 25 -3.84 12.67 -1.60
N GLY A 26 -3.70 11.47 -1.15
CA GLY A 26 -4.36 11.05 0.08
C GLY A 26 -4.11 9.59 0.34
N TRP A 27 -4.79 9.08 1.34
CA TRP A 27 -4.63 7.68 1.73
C TRP A 27 -5.41 6.79 0.78
N VAL A 28 -4.75 5.74 0.32
CA VAL A 28 -5.37 4.79 -0.60
C VAL A 28 -5.01 3.39 -0.14
N LYS A 29 -5.93 2.48 -0.24
CA LYS A 29 -5.70 1.11 0.19
C LYS A 29 -4.90 0.34 -0.82
N GLY A 30 -4.07 -0.53 -0.32
CA GLY A 30 -3.32 -1.45 -1.17
C GLY A 30 -3.04 -2.70 -0.40
N ILE A 31 -2.37 -3.64 -1.05
CA ILE A 31 -2.06 -4.90 -0.42
C ILE A 31 -0.57 -5.10 -0.46
N VAL A 32 -0.03 -5.61 0.62
CA VAL A 32 1.42 -5.86 0.70
C VAL A 32 1.74 -7.08 -0.13
N VAL A 33 2.65 -6.93 -1.09
CA VAL A 33 3.02 -8.03 -1.97
C VAL A 33 4.46 -8.50 -1.74
N GLN A 34 5.28 -7.71 -1.06
CA GLN A 34 6.63 -8.15 -0.76
C GLN A 34 7.14 -7.39 0.46
N VAL A 35 7.89 -8.07 1.31
CA VAL A 35 8.42 -7.46 2.50
C VAL A 35 9.84 -7.96 2.69
N ASP A 36 10.76 -7.06 3.01
CA ASP A 36 12.05 -7.49 3.51
C ASP A 36 12.31 -6.70 4.78
N ASN A 37 13.52 -6.75 5.32
CA ASN A 37 13.73 -6.15 6.62
C ASN A 37 13.80 -4.64 6.57
N LYS A 38 13.82 -4.03 5.41
CA LYS A 38 13.87 -2.58 5.31
C LYS A 38 12.76 -1.98 4.49
N MET A 39 12.21 -2.71 3.54
CA MET A 39 11.27 -2.15 2.59
C MET A 39 10.03 -3.02 2.49
N VAL A 40 8.94 -2.39 2.12
CA VAL A 40 7.70 -3.09 1.91
C VAL A 40 7.12 -2.60 0.58
N ALA A 41 6.67 -3.53 -0.23
CA ALA A 41 6.06 -3.20 -1.52
C ALA A 41 4.56 -3.37 -1.43
N VAL A 42 3.84 -2.40 -1.94
CA VAL A 42 2.39 -2.38 -1.86
C VAL A 42 1.84 -2.24 -3.26
N GLN A 43 0.89 -3.09 -3.60
CA GLN A 43 0.24 -3.01 -4.89
C GLN A 43 -1.16 -2.43 -4.74
N PHE A 44 -1.54 -1.60 -5.70
CA PHE A 44 -2.80 -0.88 -5.64
C PHE A 44 -3.70 -1.27 -6.78
N ARG A 45 -5.01 -1.09 -6.61
CA ARG A 45 -5.92 -1.22 -7.72
C ARG A 45 -5.98 0.05 -8.51
N SER A 46 -5.86 1.17 -7.84
CA SER A 46 -5.91 2.47 -8.52
C SER A 46 -4.61 2.77 -9.20
N ASN A 47 -4.65 3.62 -10.17
CA ASN A 47 -3.41 4.15 -10.72
C ASN A 47 -2.76 5.01 -9.67
N VAL A 48 -1.46 4.86 -9.50
CA VAL A 48 -0.69 5.64 -8.54
C VAL A 48 0.44 6.34 -9.28
N PHE A 49 0.92 7.43 -8.70
CA PHE A 49 1.89 8.28 -9.35
C PHE A 49 3.04 8.58 -8.43
N LEU A 50 4.22 8.74 -9.00
CA LEU A 50 5.36 9.20 -8.25
C LEU A 50 5.25 10.70 -8.01
N THR A 51 6.04 11.21 -7.11
CA THR A 51 5.95 12.63 -6.78
C THR A 51 6.30 13.51 -7.96
N ASP A 52 7.05 13.02 -8.93
CA ASP A 52 7.36 13.82 -10.09
C ASP A 52 6.30 13.70 -11.16
N GLY A 53 5.23 12.98 -10.93
CA GLY A 53 4.13 12.96 -11.86
C GLY A 53 4.02 11.74 -12.73
N TRP A 54 5.02 10.87 -12.73
CA TRP A 54 4.97 9.70 -13.58
C TRP A 54 4.05 8.65 -12.99
N MET A 55 3.24 8.04 -13.84
CA MET A 55 2.37 6.97 -13.42
C MET A 55 3.17 5.69 -13.28
N VAL A 56 2.87 4.92 -12.24
CA VAL A 56 3.57 3.67 -12.01
C VAL A 56 2.81 2.56 -12.69
N LEU A 57 3.42 1.99 -13.72
CA LEU A 57 2.69 1.08 -14.57
C LEU A 57 2.25 -0.21 -13.88
N ASP A 58 3.04 -0.74 -12.97
CA ASP A 58 2.67 -1.96 -12.30
C ASP A 58 1.87 -1.71 -11.03
N ARG A 59 1.60 -0.46 -10.69
CA ARG A 59 0.84 -0.08 -9.52
C ARG A 59 1.44 -0.60 -8.24
N ILE A 60 2.76 -0.68 -8.17
CA ILE A 60 3.46 -1.12 -6.98
C ILE A 60 4.38 -0.01 -6.52
N LEU A 61 4.27 0.37 -5.26
CA LEU A 61 5.17 1.35 -4.67
C LEU A 61 5.92 0.71 -3.52
N TRP A 62 7.16 1.14 -3.33
CA TRP A 62 8.02 0.64 -2.28
C TRP A 62 8.22 1.71 -1.23
N TYR A 63 8.15 1.32 0.03
CA TYR A 63 8.34 2.25 1.14
C TYR A 63 9.23 1.61 2.18
N PRO A 64 10.03 2.40 2.90
CA PRO A 64 10.69 1.87 4.08
C PRO A 64 9.65 1.40 5.08
N VAL A 65 9.95 0.33 5.79
CA VAL A 65 8.98 -0.18 6.75
C VAL A 65 8.71 0.80 7.88
N THR A 66 9.55 1.82 8.03
CA THR A 66 9.35 2.84 9.05
C THR A 66 8.70 4.10 8.50
N SER A 67 8.25 4.10 7.26
CA SER A 67 7.72 5.31 6.65
C SER A 67 6.42 5.73 7.29
N GLU A 68 6.21 7.03 7.40
CA GLU A 68 4.95 7.54 7.88
C GLU A 68 3.89 7.52 6.83
N HIS A 69 4.23 7.20 5.61
CA HIS A 69 3.27 7.23 4.51
C HIS A 69 2.60 5.86 4.29
N ILE A 70 2.84 4.91 5.16
CA ILE A 70 2.20 3.61 5.07
C ILE A 70 1.74 3.24 6.47
N ARG A 71 0.53 2.71 6.58
CA ARG A 71 0.01 2.34 7.87
C ARG A 71 -0.96 1.18 7.73
N PRO A 72 -1.13 0.39 8.78
CA PRO A 72 -2.14 -0.65 8.77
C PRO A 72 -3.52 -0.03 8.69
N VAL A 73 -4.46 -0.73 8.09
CA VAL A 73 -5.82 -0.23 8.03
C VAL A 73 -6.42 -0.37 9.41
N PRO A 74 -6.97 0.70 9.96
CA PRO A 74 -7.49 0.64 11.31
C PRO A 74 -8.61 -0.40 11.43
N GLY A 75 -8.56 -1.16 12.48
CA GLY A 75 -9.59 -2.13 12.72
C GLY A 75 -9.48 -3.41 11.97
N LYS A 76 -8.52 -3.55 11.07
CA LYS A 76 -8.37 -4.78 10.38
C LYS A 76 -7.36 -5.63 11.03
N LYS A 77 -7.61 -6.91 11.07
CA LYS A 77 -6.66 -7.78 11.62
C LYS A 77 -5.92 -8.38 10.56
N PRO A 78 -4.71 -8.16 10.47
CA PRO A 78 -3.95 -8.64 9.36
C PRO A 78 -3.80 -10.11 9.35
N ALA A 79 -3.81 -10.69 10.35
CA ALA A 79 -3.40 -11.99 10.26
C ALA A 79 -4.24 -12.97 9.81
N ALA A 80 -5.31 -12.77 9.80
CA ALA A 80 -6.07 -13.83 9.53
C ALA A 80 -6.10 -14.38 8.30
N LYS A 81 -5.47 -14.19 7.54
CA LYS A 81 -5.58 -14.62 6.35
C LYS A 81 -5.15 -15.78 6.00
N LYS A 82 -5.18 -16.75 6.27
CA LYS A 82 -4.59 -17.80 5.81
C LYS A 82 -4.92 -18.02 4.45
N ASP A 83 -5.66 -18.53 3.88
CA ASP A 83 -5.87 -18.77 2.51
C ASP A 83 -6.71 -17.73 1.98
N PHE A 84 -6.54 -16.61 2.36
CA PHE A 84 -7.35 -15.59 1.97
C PHE A 84 -6.97 -14.90 0.72
N ILE A 85 -7.85 -14.56 -0.08
CA ILE A 85 -7.58 -13.87 -1.31
C ILE A 85 -7.93 -12.44 -1.15
N PRO A 86 -6.99 -11.57 -1.26
CA PRO A 86 -7.25 -10.17 -0.99
C PRO A 86 -8.27 -9.59 -1.91
N ASP A 87 -9.07 -8.73 -1.36
CA ASP A 87 -10.10 -8.13 -2.12
C ASP A 87 -10.03 -6.68 -1.87
N TYR A 88 -9.15 -5.99 -2.38
CA TYR A 88 -8.93 -4.58 -2.09
C TYR A 88 -9.19 -3.67 -3.28
#